data_598c3e9bf76c4ea0914de3d0a21da849
#
_entry.id   598c3e9bf76c4ea0914de3d0a21da849
#
_cell.length_a   1.000
_cell.length_b   1.000
_cell.length_c   1.000
_cell.angle_alpha   90.00
_cell.angle_beta   90.00
_cell.angle_gamma   90.00
#
_symmetry.space_group_name_H-M   'P 1'
#
loop_
_entity.id
_entity.type
_entity.pdbx_description
1 polymer ?
#
loop_
_entity_poly.entity_id
_entity_poly.type
_entity_poly.pdbx_seq_one_letter_code
_entity_poly.pdbx_strand_id
1 'polypeptide(L)'
;MDRLKGKVAMVVGAGSIGPGWGNGKATAVTFAREGASVFCVDRNGEAAEETAGIIAGEGGRATAFTADVSRAGEVEAMVAACLQTYGRIDVLDNNVGIAEVGSVVEVGEAEWDRVFAVNLKSAYLAMKHVIPVMIKQGGGSIINISSIASIRHVGISYVSYNASKAAMNQMTRSTAVEFAPKHVRVNAILPGLMKTPMVAHSAGLAQSYAKGDVEAMWRARDAQVPMGHMGDAWDVANAALFLASDESKYVTGIELIVDGGITSKSGA
;
A
#
# COMPACT_ATOMS: atom_id res chain seq x y z
N MET A 1 16.03 -14.43 -6.78
CA MET A 1 15.21 -15.65 -6.54
C MET A 1 13.92 -15.44 -7.33
N ASP A 2 13.39 -16.43 -7.98
CA ASP A 2 12.25 -16.26 -8.93
C ASP A 2 10.87 -16.48 -8.24
N ARG A 3 10.63 -15.85 -7.07
CA ARG A 3 9.40 -16.07 -6.24
C ARG A 3 8.11 -15.65 -6.95
N LEU A 4 8.22 -14.70 -7.89
CA LEU A 4 7.09 -14.19 -8.70
C LEU A 4 7.29 -14.43 -10.20
N LYS A 5 8.17 -15.36 -10.59
CA LYS A 5 8.45 -15.67 -11.99
C LYS A 5 7.20 -15.97 -12.78
N GLY A 6 7.02 -15.25 -13.87
CA GLY A 6 5.88 -15.40 -14.78
C GLY A 6 4.55 -14.82 -14.25
N LYS A 7 4.53 -14.20 -13.07
CA LYS A 7 3.36 -13.48 -12.53
C LYS A 7 3.32 -12.05 -13.05
N VAL A 8 2.13 -11.49 -13.13
CA VAL A 8 1.88 -10.08 -13.40
C VAL A 8 1.39 -9.41 -12.12
N ALA A 9 2.11 -8.40 -11.68
CA ALA A 9 1.76 -7.63 -10.50
C ALA A 9 1.33 -6.20 -10.88
N MET A 10 0.13 -5.82 -10.48
CA MET A 10 -0.36 -4.45 -10.55
C MET A 10 -0.10 -3.79 -9.19
N VAL A 11 0.74 -2.77 -9.17
CA VAL A 11 1.04 -1.97 -7.98
C VAL A 11 0.41 -0.60 -8.12
N VAL A 12 -0.58 -0.33 -7.30
CA VAL A 12 -1.36 0.92 -7.30
C VAL A 12 -0.83 1.86 -6.25
N GLY A 13 -0.28 3.00 -6.66
CA GLY A 13 0.57 3.88 -5.85
C GLY A 13 2.04 3.46 -5.95
N ALA A 14 2.49 3.12 -7.16
CA ALA A 14 3.85 2.62 -7.44
C ALA A 14 4.92 3.72 -7.48
N GLY A 15 4.53 4.99 -7.43
CA GLY A 15 5.44 6.13 -7.36
C GLY A 15 5.88 6.49 -5.95
N SER A 16 6.49 7.66 -5.84
CA SER A 16 6.82 8.31 -4.57
C SER A 16 6.43 9.79 -4.61
N ILE A 17 5.93 10.32 -3.50
CA ILE A 17 5.51 11.74 -3.41
C ILE A 17 6.70 12.71 -3.48
N GLY A 18 7.91 12.22 -3.33
CA GLY A 18 9.15 13.00 -3.37
C GLY A 18 10.36 12.08 -3.51
N PRO A 19 11.59 12.64 -3.50
CA PRO A 19 12.81 11.87 -3.63
C PRO A 19 12.92 10.75 -2.59
N GLY A 20 13.38 9.57 -3.00
CA GLY A 20 13.54 8.40 -2.15
C GLY A 20 12.56 7.27 -2.44
N TRP A 21 12.37 6.40 -1.45
CA TRP A 21 11.60 5.17 -1.59
C TRP A 21 10.30 5.23 -0.80
N GLY A 22 9.17 5.31 -1.52
CA GLY A 22 7.85 5.02 -0.98
C GLY A 22 7.58 3.51 -0.94
N ASN A 23 6.63 3.07 -0.11
CA ASN A 23 6.31 1.64 0.03
C ASN A 23 5.96 1.01 -1.33
N GLY A 24 5.10 1.65 -2.14
CA GLY A 24 4.69 1.11 -3.44
C GLY A 24 5.81 1.07 -4.46
N LYS A 25 6.69 2.09 -4.50
CA LYS A 25 7.88 2.10 -5.34
C LYS A 25 8.81 0.94 -4.98
N ALA A 26 9.10 0.74 -3.70
CA ALA A 26 9.92 -0.38 -3.22
C ALA A 26 9.27 -1.74 -3.51
N THR A 27 7.93 -1.86 -3.31
CA THR A 27 7.18 -3.08 -3.62
C THR A 27 7.25 -3.41 -5.11
N ALA A 28 7.04 -2.44 -6.00
CA ALA A 28 7.11 -2.64 -7.44
C ALA A 28 8.48 -3.14 -7.89
N VAL A 29 9.55 -2.51 -7.41
CA VAL A 29 10.93 -2.92 -7.73
C VAL A 29 11.24 -4.30 -7.13
N THR A 30 10.82 -4.59 -5.89
CA THR A 30 11.01 -5.91 -5.27
C THR A 30 10.30 -7.01 -6.07
N PHE A 31 9.06 -6.77 -6.51
CA PHE A 31 8.33 -7.75 -7.31
C PHE A 31 9.00 -8.02 -8.67
N ALA A 32 9.53 -6.99 -9.31
CA ALA A 32 10.27 -7.14 -10.57
C ALA A 32 11.58 -7.93 -10.38
N ARG A 33 12.35 -7.66 -9.32
CA ARG A 33 13.57 -8.40 -8.96
C ARG A 33 13.31 -9.88 -8.70
N GLU A 34 12.08 -10.22 -8.30
CA GLU A 34 11.63 -11.60 -8.08
C GLU A 34 10.89 -12.20 -9.29
N GLY A 35 11.02 -11.58 -10.47
CA GLY A 35 10.62 -12.13 -11.76
C GLY A 35 9.20 -11.79 -12.21
N ALA A 36 8.49 -10.87 -11.53
CA ALA A 36 7.20 -10.40 -11.99
C ALA A 36 7.34 -9.41 -13.16
N SER A 37 6.34 -9.40 -14.07
CA SER A 37 6.06 -8.23 -14.90
C SER A 37 5.21 -7.26 -14.09
N VAL A 38 5.63 -5.99 -13.96
CA VAL A 38 4.97 -5.04 -13.07
C VAL A 38 4.23 -3.96 -13.84
N PHE A 39 2.95 -3.75 -13.50
CA PHE A 39 2.14 -2.65 -13.98
C PHE A 39 2.12 -1.57 -12.89
N CYS A 40 2.93 -0.52 -13.09
CA CYS A 40 3.15 0.56 -12.12
C CYS A 40 2.11 1.65 -12.31
N VAL A 41 1.16 1.77 -11.39
CA VAL A 41 0.09 2.78 -11.44
C VAL A 41 0.35 3.87 -10.41
N ASP A 42 0.30 5.12 -10.86
CA ASP A 42 0.29 6.27 -9.94
C ASP A 42 -0.53 7.42 -10.54
N ARG A 43 -1.01 8.31 -9.70
CA ARG A 43 -1.66 9.57 -10.11
C ARG A 43 -0.65 10.52 -10.75
N ASN A 44 0.59 10.50 -10.26
CA ASN A 44 1.71 11.19 -10.87
C ASN A 44 2.38 10.27 -11.90
N GLY A 45 2.16 10.53 -13.19
CA GLY A 45 2.72 9.75 -14.28
C GLY A 45 4.24 9.70 -14.26
N GLU A 46 4.92 10.82 -13.98
CA GLU A 46 6.38 10.88 -13.90
C GLU A 46 6.92 9.95 -12.80
N ALA A 47 6.25 9.88 -11.65
CA ALA A 47 6.66 8.99 -10.56
C ALA A 47 6.43 7.51 -10.91
N ALA A 48 5.39 7.18 -11.67
CA ALA A 48 5.18 5.82 -12.19
C ALA A 48 6.25 5.46 -13.24
N GLU A 49 6.58 6.39 -14.14
CA GLU A 49 7.62 6.22 -15.16
C GLU A 49 9.01 6.06 -14.54
N GLU A 50 9.34 6.84 -13.49
CA GLU A 50 10.59 6.68 -12.74
C GLU A 50 10.71 5.26 -12.19
N THR A 51 9.66 4.73 -11.57
CA THR A 51 9.67 3.38 -11.02
C THR A 51 9.82 2.32 -12.12
N ALA A 52 9.08 2.45 -13.20
CA ALA A 52 9.20 1.55 -14.35
C ALA A 52 10.59 1.63 -15.01
N GLY A 53 11.18 2.83 -15.08
CA GLY A 53 12.55 3.06 -15.57
C GLY A 53 13.62 2.38 -14.71
N ILE A 54 13.49 2.42 -13.39
CA ILE A 54 14.38 1.69 -12.45
C ILE A 54 14.29 0.19 -12.73
N ILE A 55 13.07 -0.36 -12.83
CA ILE A 55 12.85 -1.78 -13.10
C ILE A 55 13.46 -2.19 -14.45
N ALA A 56 13.25 -1.39 -15.49
CA ALA A 56 13.83 -1.65 -16.81
C ALA A 56 15.37 -1.55 -16.80
N GLY A 57 15.93 -0.60 -16.06
CA GLY A 57 17.38 -0.46 -15.87
C GLY A 57 18.03 -1.65 -15.17
N GLU A 58 17.29 -2.38 -14.34
CA GLU A 58 17.70 -3.63 -13.69
C GLU A 58 17.41 -4.88 -14.57
N GLY A 59 16.91 -4.71 -15.79
CA GLY A 59 16.58 -5.80 -16.70
C GLY A 59 15.21 -6.45 -16.46
N GLY A 60 14.40 -5.89 -15.57
CA GLY A 60 13.01 -6.32 -15.33
C GLY A 60 12.03 -5.78 -16.37
N ARG A 61 10.77 -6.22 -16.28
CA ARG A 61 9.69 -5.79 -17.18
C ARG A 61 8.66 -4.97 -16.41
N ALA A 62 8.48 -3.71 -16.79
CA ALA A 62 7.47 -2.85 -16.19
C ALA A 62 6.79 -1.95 -17.24
N THR A 63 5.57 -1.51 -16.92
CA THR A 63 4.81 -0.52 -17.69
C THR A 63 4.22 0.48 -16.71
N ALA A 64 4.42 1.77 -16.96
CA ALA A 64 3.80 2.84 -16.19
C ALA A 64 2.41 3.17 -16.71
N PHE A 65 1.50 3.54 -15.81
CA PHE A 65 0.15 3.98 -16.14
C PHE A 65 -0.30 5.08 -15.17
N THR A 66 -0.86 6.15 -15.73
CA THR A 66 -1.36 7.27 -14.93
C THR A 66 -2.85 7.10 -14.66
N ALA A 67 -3.26 7.08 -13.37
CA ALA A 67 -4.66 7.02 -12.99
C ALA A 67 -4.93 7.65 -11.61
N ASP A 68 -6.01 8.40 -11.49
CA ASP A 68 -6.62 8.75 -10.21
C ASP A 68 -7.59 7.63 -9.79
N VAL A 69 -7.12 6.76 -8.91
CA VAL A 69 -7.87 5.58 -8.48
C VAL A 69 -9.06 5.88 -7.55
N SER A 70 -9.28 7.14 -7.18
CA SER A 70 -10.53 7.57 -6.54
C SER A 70 -11.71 7.62 -7.53
N ARG A 71 -11.43 7.52 -8.85
CA ARG A 71 -12.39 7.62 -9.96
C ARG A 71 -12.64 6.27 -10.62
N ALA A 72 -13.88 5.82 -10.60
CA ALA A 72 -14.25 4.48 -11.08
C ALA A 72 -13.84 4.21 -12.55
N GLY A 73 -14.06 5.18 -13.44
CA GLY A 73 -13.71 5.02 -14.87
C GLY A 73 -12.20 4.91 -15.10
N GLU A 74 -11.38 5.61 -14.30
CA GLU A 74 -9.92 5.51 -14.40
C GLU A 74 -9.41 4.16 -13.88
N VAL A 75 -10.05 3.61 -12.83
CA VAL A 75 -9.73 2.26 -12.34
C VAL A 75 -10.11 1.18 -13.35
N GLU A 76 -11.27 1.30 -14.01
CA GLU A 76 -11.65 0.38 -15.07
C GLU A 76 -10.66 0.42 -16.23
N ALA A 77 -10.27 1.62 -16.68
CA ALA A 77 -9.26 1.81 -17.73
C ALA A 77 -7.90 1.22 -17.34
N MET A 78 -7.46 1.40 -16.09
CA MET A 78 -6.23 0.83 -15.54
C MET A 78 -6.21 -0.69 -15.65
N VAL A 79 -7.29 -1.36 -15.24
CA VAL A 79 -7.39 -2.81 -15.30
C VAL A 79 -7.42 -3.31 -16.74
N ALA A 80 -8.17 -2.63 -17.63
CA ALA A 80 -8.22 -2.97 -19.05
C ALA A 80 -6.85 -2.81 -19.72
N ALA A 81 -6.10 -1.74 -19.42
CA ALA A 81 -4.76 -1.51 -19.94
C ALA A 81 -3.75 -2.56 -19.48
N CYS A 82 -3.81 -2.98 -18.22
CA CYS A 82 -2.97 -4.06 -17.71
C CYS A 82 -3.25 -5.38 -18.43
N LEU A 83 -4.51 -5.71 -18.64
CA LEU A 83 -4.91 -6.92 -19.36
C LEU A 83 -4.52 -6.86 -20.84
N GLN A 84 -4.62 -5.70 -21.47
CA GLN A 84 -4.15 -5.51 -22.85
C GLN A 84 -2.63 -5.71 -22.97
N THR A 85 -1.86 -5.27 -21.97
CA THR A 85 -0.40 -5.32 -21.96
C THR A 85 0.15 -6.70 -21.61
N TYR A 86 -0.45 -7.37 -20.63
CA TYR A 86 0.10 -8.58 -20.01
C TYR A 86 -0.83 -9.80 -20.06
N GLY A 87 -2.11 -9.62 -20.38
CA GLY A 87 -3.10 -10.70 -20.51
C GLY A 87 -3.63 -11.27 -19.19
N ARG A 88 -3.06 -10.87 -18.04
CA ARG A 88 -3.41 -11.41 -16.72
C ARG A 88 -3.08 -10.43 -15.60
N ILE A 89 -3.61 -10.69 -14.39
CA ILE A 89 -3.25 -10.00 -13.15
C ILE A 89 -3.21 -11.05 -12.03
N ASP A 90 -2.01 -11.39 -11.56
CA ASP A 90 -1.81 -12.39 -10.50
C ASP A 90 -1.73 -11.78 -9.11
N VAL A 91 -1.21 -10.55 -9.04
CA VAL A 91 -1.05 -9.79 -7.79
C VAL A 91 -1.63 -8.40 -7.96
N LEU A 92 -2.42 -7.97 -6.99
CA LEU A 92 -2.84 -6.57 -6.83
C LEU A 92 -2.30 -6.05 -5.50
N ASP A 93 -1.46 -5.02 -5.54
CA ASP A 93 -1.00 -4.28 -4.36
C ASP A 93 -1.67 -2.90 -4.30
N ASN A 94 -2.60 -2.71 -3.38
CA ASN A 94 -3.30 -1.45 -3.14
C ASN A 94 -2.52 -0.61 -2.12
N ASN A 95 -1.63 0.23 -2.60
CA ASN A 95 -0.69 0.99 -1.76
C ASN A 95 -1.02 2.49 -1.66
N VAL A 96 -2.04 2.97 -2.34
CA VAL A 96 -2.44 4.38 -2.28
C VAL A 96 -2.97 4.75 -0.90
N GLY A 97 -2.50 5.88 -0.40
CA GLY A 97 -3.02 6.44 0.85
C GLY A 97 -2.56 7.87 1.07
N ILE A 98 -3.42 8.63 1.72
CA ILE A 98 -3.15 9.99 2.22
C ILE A 98 -3.51 10.04 3.69
N ALA A 99 -2.80 10.87 4.44
CA ALA A 99 -3.05 11.09 5.86
C ALA A 99 -3.17 12.59 6.13
N GLU A 100 -4.27 12.97 6.78
CA GLU A 100 -4.50 14.34 7.23
C GLU A 100 -4.59 14.36 8.74
N VAL A 101 -3.86 15.30 9.34
CA VAL A 101 -3.86 15.52 10.79
C VAL A 101 -5.12 16.30 11.16
N GLY A 102 -5.84 15.80 12.15
CA GLY A 102 -7.04 16.46 12.68
C GLY A 102 -7.89 15.52 13.53
N SER A 103 -8.49 16.07 14.57
CA SER A 103 -9.46 15.41 15.45
C SER A 103 -10.84 15.35 14.80
N VAL A 104 -11.79 14.66 15.44
CA VAL A 104 -13.19 14.55 14.96
C VAL A 104 -13.92 15.89 14.89
N VAL A 105 -13.47 16.89 15.64
CA VAL A 105 -14.07 18.25 15.63
C VAL A 105 -13.36 19.22 14.68
N GLU A 106 -12.19 18.85 14.15
CA GLU A 106 -11.36 19.71 13.29
C GLU A 106 -11.45 19.34 11.81
N VAL A 107 -11.57 18.04 11.51
CA VAL A 107 -11.62 17.55 10.12
C VAL A 107 -12.94 17.98 9.47
N GLY A 108 -12.85 18.75 8.38
CA GLY A 108 -14.01 19.12 7.58
C GLY A 108 -14.56 17.94 6.76
N GLU A 109 -15.86 17.99 6.43
CA GLU A 109 -16.55 16.96 5.66
C GLU A 109 -15.87 16.64 4.32
N ALA A 110 -15.51 17.67 3.55
CA ALA A 110 -14.83 17.49 2.26
C ALA A 110 -13.48 16.77 2.38
N GLU A 111 -12.74 17.03 3.47
CA GLU A 111 -11.47 16.36 3.74
C GLU A 111 -11.67 14.92 4.18
N TRP A 112 -12.67 14.66 5.01
CA TRP A 112 -13.11 13.32 5.36
C TRP A 112 -13.44 12.49 4.12
N ASP A 113 -14.29 13.02 3.25
CA ASP A 113 -14.70 12.34 2.01
C ASP A 113 -13.52 12.10 1.07
N ARG A 114 -12.58 13.05 0.96
CA ARG A 114 -11.36 12.90 0.17
C ARG A 114 -10.49 11.76 0.69
N VAL A 115 -10.27 11.68 2.00
CA VAL A 115 -9.47 10.60 2.60
C VAL A 115 -10.12 9.24 2.37
N PHE A 116 -11.43 9.13 2.54
CA PHE A 116 -12.15 7.88 2.27
C PHE A 116 -12.16 7.51 0.79
N ALA A 117 -12.28 8.48 -0.10
CA ALA A 117 -12.23 8.23 -1.55
C ALA A 117 -10.86 7.70 -1.97
N VAL A 118 -9.77 8.27 -1.43
CA VAL A 118 -8.41 7.89 -1.78
C VAL A 118 -7.97 6.59 -1.08
N ASN A 119 -8.24 6.45 0.22
CA ASN A 119 -7.70 5.33 1.01
C ASN A 119 -8.53 4.04 0.92
N LEU A 120 -9.85 4.15 0.86
CA LEU A 120 -10.76 3.00 0.94
C LEU A 120 -11.46 2.70 -0.37
N LYS A 121 -12.13 3.71 -0.96
CA LYS A 121 -12.89 3.54 -2.21
C LYS A 121 -11.98 3.09 -3.35
N SER A 122 -10.75 3.59 -3.43
CA SER A 122 -9.78 3.17 -4.44
C SER A 122 -9.50 1.67 -4.40
N ALA A 123 -9.22 1.12 -3.20
CA ALA A 123 -8.98 -0.31 -3.02
C ALA A 123 -10.24 -1.13 -3.33
N TYR A 124 -11.42 -0.66 -2.92
CA TYR A 124 -12.69 -1.27 -3.31
C TYR A 124 -12.86 -1.34 -4.82
N LEU A 125 -12.65 -0.23 -5.53
CA LEU A 125 -12.79 -0.17 -6.98
C LEU A 125 -11.76 -1.08 -7.68
N ALA A 126 -10.50 -1.08 -7.24
CA ALA A 126 -9.48 -1.96 -7.79
C ALA A 126 -9.86 -3.45 -7.61
N MET A 127 -10.25 -3.85 -6.40
CA MET A 127 -10.71 -5.21 -6.12
C MET A 127 -11.94 -5.60 -6.94
N LYS A 128 -12.92 -4.70 -7.06
CA LYS A 128 -14.14 -4.91 -7.86
C LYS A 128 -13.84 -5.32 -9.30
N HIS A 129 -12.84 -4.71 -9.93
CA HIS A 129 -12.49 -4.97 -11.33
C HIS A 129 -11.46 -6.10 -11.48
N VAL A 130 -10.57 -6.30 -10.50
CA VAL A 130 -9.50 -7.31 -10.56
C VAL A 130 -9.99 -8.70 -10.13
N ILE A 131 -10.85 -8.83 -9.12
CA ILE A 131 -11.33 -10.14 -8.62
C ILE A 131 -11.98 -10.99 -9.73
N PRO A 132 -12.86 -10.47 -10.59
CA PRO A 132 -13.42 -11.26 -11.69
C PRO A 132 -12.36 -11.79 -12.66
N VAL A 133 -11.27 -11.03 -12.89
CA VAL A 133 -10.13 -11.46 -13.69
C VAL A 133 -9.40 -12.62 -13.00
N MET A 134 -9.06 -12.45 -11.72
CA MET A 134 -8.39 -13.48 -10.92
C MET A 134 -9.19 -14.78 -10.88
N ILE A 135 -10.51 -14.71 -10.73
CA ILE A 135 -11.38 -15.90 -10.75
C ILE A 135 -11.29 -16.63 -12.09
N LYS A 136 -11.36 -15.91 -13.22
CA LYS A 136 -11.29 -16.50 -14.56
C LYS A 136 -9.95 -17.19 -14.84
N GLN A 137 -8.86 -16.72 -14.25
CA GLN A 137 -7.52 -17.27 -14.43
C GLN A 137 -7.13 -18.29 -13.37
N GLY A 138 -8.02 -18.63 -12.42
CA GLY A 138 -7.85 -19.68 -11.41
C GLY A 138 -7.32 -19.22 -10.06
N GLY A 139 -7.22 -17.93 -9.81
CA GLY A 139 -6.83 -17.38 -8.51
C GLY A 139 -5.93 -16.15 -8.60
N GLY A 140 -5.53 -15.63 -7.46
CA GLY A 140 -4.66 -14.47 -7.34
C GLY A 140 -4.39 -14.05 -5.90
N SER A 141 -3.56 -13.03 -5.71
CA SER A 141 -3.26 -12.45 -4.40
C SER A 141 -3.49 -10.95 -4.39
N ILE A 142 -4.27 -10.48 -3.42
CA ILE A 142 -4.56 -9.06 -3.19
C ILE A 142 -3.95 -8.65 -1.86
N ILE A 143 -3.22 -7.54 -1.88
CA ILE A 143 -2.54 -6.96 -0.72
C ILE A 143 -3.06 -5.54 -0.55
N ASN A 144 -3.63 -5.25 0.60
CA ASN A 144 -4.12 -3.93 0.96
C ASN A 144 -3.17 -3.30 1.98
N ILE A 145 -2.55 -2.17 1.64
CA ILE A 145 -1.68 -1.46 2.59
C ILE A 145 -2.52 -0.61 3.53
N SER A 146 -2.70 -1.13 4.73
CA SER A 146 -3.37 -0.47 5.84
C SER A 146 -2.37 0.32 6.70
N SER A 147 -2.49 0.27 8.02
CA SER A 147 -1.60 0.92 8.99
C SER A 147 -1.87 0.40 10.40
N ILE A 148 -0.89 0.44 11.29
CA ILE A 148 -1.14 0.24 12.74
C ILE A 148 -2.11 1.28 13.32
N ALA A 149 -2.26 2.43 12.65
CA ALA A 149 -3.26 3.45 13.02
C ALA A 149 -4.72 2.98 12.87
N SER A 150 -4.95 1.85 12.16
CA SER A 150 -6.26 1.20 12.06
C SER A 150 -6.68 0.44 13.31
N ILE A 151 -5.72 0.08 14.18
CA ILE A 151 -5.96 -0.78 15.35
C ILE A 151 -5.57 -0.12 16.68
N ARG A 152 -4.89 1.03 16.63
CA ARG A 152 -4.53 1.79 17.83
C ARG A 152 -4.34 3.27 17.56
N HIS A 153 -4.46 4.08 18.58
CA HIS A 153 -4.05 5.49 18.54
C HIS A 153 -2.51 5.58 18.53
N VAL A 154 -1.96 6.36 17.61
CA VAL A 154 -0.51 6.48 17.37
C VAL A 154 0.10 7.77 17.92
N GLY A 155 -0.58 8.42 18.88
CA GLY A 155 -0.11 9.66 19.52
C GLY A 155 -0.46 10.95 18.75
N ILE A 156 -1.06 10.85 17.58
CA ILE A 156 -1.48 12.00 16.75
C ILE A 156 -2.92 11.76 16.30
N SER A 157 -3.69 12.84 16.24
CA SER A 157 -5.07 12.78 15.76
C SER A 157 -5.11 12.68 14.24
N TYR A 158 -5.60 11.55 13.75
CA TYR A 158 -5.81 11.24 12.33
C TYR A 158 -7.18 10.60 12.12
N VAL A 159 -8.24 11.23 12.55
CA VAL A 159 -9.54 10.56 12.64
C VAL A 159 -10.00 9.93 11.30
N SER A 160 -9.88 10.66 10.19
CA SER A 160 -10.27 10.18 8.86
C SER A 160 -9.34 9.05 8.36
N TYR A 161 -8.04 9.21 8.56
CA TYR A 161 -7.05 8.17 8.20
C TYR A 161 -7.28 6.89 9.00
N ASN A 162 -7.37 6.98 10.34
CA ASN A 162 -7.58 5.82 11.21
C ASN A 162 -8.85 5.07 10.82
N ALA A 163 -9.96 5.80 10.64
CA ALA A 163 -11.24 5.21 10.25
C ALA A 163 -11.18 4.55 8.87
N SER A 164 -10.57 5.19 7.87
CA SER A 164 -10.44 4.63 6.52
C SER A 164 -9.59 3.36 6.50
N LYS A 165 -8.49 3.30 7.28
CA LYS A 165 -7.63 2.12 7.37
C LYS A 165 -8.27 0.99 8.20
N ALA A 166 -9.05 1.30 9.23
CA ALA A 166 -9.84 0.30 9.97
C ALA A 166 -10.93 -0.32 9.08
N ALA A 167 -11.61 0.50 8.27
CA ALA A 167 -12.57 0.00 7.29
C ALA A 167 -11.91 -0.88 6.22
N MET A 168 -10.69 -0.57 5.78
CA MET A 168 -9.89 -1.40 4.87
C MET A 168 -9.59 -2.78 5.47
N ASN A 169 -9.25 -2.87 6.77
CA ASN A 169 -9.02 -4.14 7.45
C ASN A 169 -10.28 -5.01 7.41
N GLN A 170 -11.44 -4.45 7.74
CA GLN A 170 -12.68 -5.20 7.71
C GLN A 170 -13.09 -5.60 6.28
N MET A 171 -12.92 -4.72 5.30
CA MET A 171 -13.14 -5.03 3.89
C MET A 171 -12.22 -6.17 3.43
N THR A 172 -10.96 -6.17 3.86
CA THR A 172 -9.99 -7.26 3.59
C THR A 172 -10.50 -8.60 4.10
N ARG A 173 -10.92 -8.69 5.37
CA ARG A 173 -11.42 -9.94 5.98
C ARG A 173 -12.67 -10.46 5.28
N SER A 174 -13.66 -9.59 5.03
CA SER A 174 -14.91 -9.97 4.36
C SER A 174 -14.64 -10.50 2.95
N THR A 175 -13.84 -9.78 2.17
CA THR A 175 -13.48 -10.18 0.79
C THR A 175 -12.66 -11.47 0.77
N ALA A 176 -11.75 -11.64 1.72
CA ALA A 176 -10.93 -12.85 1.83
C ALA A 176 -11.79 -14.11 1.99
N VAL A 177 -12.75 -14.09 2.92
CA VAL A 177 -13.65 -15.23 3.18
C VAL A 177 -14.56 -15.52 1.99
N GLU A 178 -15.11 -14.46 1.37
CA GLU A 178 -16.01 -14.58 0.24
C GLU A 178 -15.34 -15.22 -0.99
N PHE A 179 -14.10 -14.83 -1.29
CA PHE A 179 -13.39 -15.27 -2.50
C PHE A 179 -12.35 -16.38 -2.29
N ALA A 180 -12.13 -16.85 -1.05
CA ALA A 180 -11.25 -17.99 -0.78
C ALA A 180 -11.63 -19.27 -1.58
N PRO A 181 -12.94 -19.63 -1.74
CA PRO A 181 -13.33 -20.77 -2.57
C PRO A 181 -13.00 -20.63 -4.07
N LYS A 182 -12.63 -19.41 -4.49
CA LYS A 182 -12.19 -19.08 -5.88
C LYS A 182 -10.67 -18.94 -5.98
N HIS A 183 -9.93 -19.33 -4.96
CA HIS A 183 -8.47 -19.23 -4.87
C HIS A 183 -7.94 -17.78 -4.96
N VAL A 184 -8.77 -16.77 -4.62
CA VAL A 184 -8.34 -15.39 -4.46
C VAL A 184 -8.05 -15.14 -2.99
N ARG A 185 -6.79 -14.86 -2.68
CA ARG A 185 -6.35 -14.49 -1.32
C ARG A 185 -6.38 -12.97 -1.18
N VAL A 186 -6.84 -12.49 -0.04
CA VAL A 186 -6.84 -11.04 0.27
C VAL A 186 -6.29 -10.84 1.67
N ASN A 187 -5.23 -10.06 1.80
CA ASN A 187 -4.56 -9.80 3.07
C ASN A 187 -4.27 -8.31 3.22
N ALA A 188 -4.10 -7.85 4.45
CA ALA A 188 -3.65 -6.51 4.75
C ALA A 188 -2.23 -6.53 5.34
N ILE A 189 -1.42 -5.52 5.00
CA ILE A 189 -0.19 -5.18 5.72
C ILE A 189 -0.49 -3.94 6.55
N LEU A 190 -0.06 -3.94 7.80
CA LEU A 190 -0.19 -2.82 8.72
C LEU A 190 1.22 -2.27 9.04
N PRO A 191 1.75 -1.35 8.22
CA PRO A 191 3.03 -0.71 8.53
C PRO A 191 2.94 0.12 9.81
N GLY A 192 4.02 0.11 10.56
CA GLY A 192 4.25 0.97 11.71
C GLY A 192 4.80 2.35 11.31
N LEU A 193 5.75 2.82 12.09
CA LEU A 193 6.46 4.06 11.79
C LEU A 193 7.53 3.78 10.73
N MET A 194 7.27 4.24 9.50
CA MET A 194 8.16 4.05 8.35
C MET A 194 8.86 5.36 7.98
N LYS A 195 10.16 5.29 7.67
CA LYS A 195 10.94 6.42 7.18
C LYS A 195 10.78 6.53 5.65
N THR A 196 9.73 7.24 5.22
CA THR A 196 9.36 7.37 3.81
C THR A 196 9.15 8.84 3.42
N PRO A 197 9.21 9.18 2.13
CA PRO A 197 8.91 10.54 1.64
C PRO A 197 7.54 11.06 2.04
N MET A 198 6.51 10.21 2.13
CA MET A 198 5.17 10.62 2.58
C MET A 198 5.21 11.25 3.98
N VAL A 199 6.02 10.71 4.89
CA VAL A 199 6.19 11.23 6.25
C VAL A 199 7.07 12.49 6.24
N ALA A 200 8.16 12.50 5.47
CA ALA A 200 9.06 13.63 5.36
C ALA A 200 8.35 14.90 4.82
N HIS A 201 7.46 14.72 3.86
CA HIS A 201 6.71 15.83 3.24
C HIS A 201 5.39 16.18 3.97
N SER A 202 5.06 15.53 5.09
CA SER A 202 3.89 15.86 5.89
C SER A 202 4.21 17.00 6.87
N ALA A 203 3.86 18.22 6.49
CA ALA A 203 4.02 19.40 7.36
C ALA A 203 3.27 19.25 8.70
N GLY A 204 2.08 18.66 8.68
CA GLY A 204 1.29 18.38 9.88
C GLY A 204 1.98 17.43 10.84
N LEU A 205 2.69 16.42 10.32
CA LEU A 205 3.48 15.48 11.15
C LEU A 205 4.68 16.18 11.78
N ALA A 206 5.49 16.86 10.99
CA ALA A 206 6.66 17.58 11.50
C ALA A 206 6.25 18.61 12.56
N GLN A 207 5.12 19.32 12.34
CA GLN A 207 4.58 20.27 13.31
C GLN A 207 4.14 19.58 14.61
N SER A 208 3.45 18.44 14.50
CA SER A 208 2.92 17.70 15.67
C SER A 208 4.01 17.08 16.54
N TYR A 209 5.07 16.57 15.91
CA TYR A 209 6.16 15.90 16.63
C TYR A 209 7.22 16.86 17.16
N ALA A 210 7.59 17.88 16.41
CA ALA A 210 8.79 18.66 16.69
C ALA A 210 8.72 20.11 16.18
N LYS A 211 7.55 20.73 16.18
CA LYS A 211 7.35 22.14 15.78
C LYS A 211 7.95 22.47 14.40
N GLY A 212 7.94 21.49 13.49
CA GLY A 212 8.45 21.63 12.13
C GLY A 212 9.90 21.14 11.90
N ASP A 213 10.61 20.71 12.94
CA ASP A 213 11.96 20.10 12.81
C ASP A 213 11.84 18.64 12.40
N VAL A 214 12.16 18.34 11.14
CA VAL A 214 12.07 17.00 10.54
C VAL A 214 13.06 16.02 11.18
N GLU A 215 14.27 16.47 11.50
CA GLU A 215 15.27 15.59 12.12
C GLU A 215 14.92 15.24 13.58
N ALA A 216 14.39 16.20 14.32
CA ALA A 216 13.86 15.94 15.66
C ALA A 216 12.64 15.02 15.61
N MET A 217 11.77 15.17 14.61
CA MET A 217 10.66 14.25 14.38
C MET A 217 11.17 12.82 14.12
N TRP A 218 12.19 12.63 13.31
CA TRP A 218 12.77 11.31 13.04
C TRP A 218 13.29 10.66 14.33
N ARG A 219 14.08 11.38 15.12
CA ARG A 219 14.58 10.89 16.41
C ARG A 219 13.46 10.52 17.38
N ALA A 220 12.43 11.35 17.47
CA ALA A 220 11.28 11.08 18.35
C ALA A 220 10.48 9.85 17.90
N ARG A 221 10.40 9.59 16.59
CA ARG A 221 9.74 8.41 16.05
C ARG A 221 10.56 7.15 16.23
N ASP A 222 11.88 7.19 16.01
CA ASP A 222 12.77 6.06 16.27
C ASP A 222 12.68 5.59 17.74
N ALA A 223 12.66 6.52 18.68
CA ALA A 223 12.56 6.23 20.12
C ALA A 223 11.23 5.55 20.54
N GLN A 224 10.18 5.64 19.73
CA GLN A 224 8.90 4.97 20.01
C GLN A 224 8.93 3.47 19.67
N VAL A 225 9.79 3.06 18.73
CA VAL A 225 9.85 1.70 18.23
C VAL A 225 10.69 0.83 19.16
N PRO A 226 10.19 -0.33 19.64
CA PRO A 226 10.96 -1.23 20.51
C PRO A 226 12.28 -1.72 19.89
N MET A 227 12.37 -1.87 18.58
CA MET A 227 13.62 -2.20 17.87
C MET A 227 14.63 -1.04 17.83
N GLY A 228 14.28 0.16 18.33
CA GLY A 228 15.15 1.31 18.42
C GLY A 228 15.26 2.15 17.15
N HIS A 229 14.61 1.76 16.10
CA HIS A 229 14.55 2.48 14.81
C HIS A 229 13.23 2.22 14.08
N MET A 230 12.82 3.17 13.26
CA MET A 230 11.71 2.98 12.33
C MET A 230 12.08 1.96 11.24
N GLY A 231 11.07 1.33 10.66
CA GLY A 231 11.23 0.60 9.41
C GLY A 231 11.39 1.52 8.21
N ASP A 232 11.69 0.91 7.08
CA ASP A 232 11.74 1.57 5.78
C ASP A 232 10.78 0.94 4.76
N ALA A 233 10.79 1.46 3.54
CA ALA A 233 9.91 0.98 2.47
C ALA A 233 10.17 -0.49 2.09
N TRP A 234 11.39 -0.98 2.28
CA TRP A 234 11.79 -2.35 1.93
C TRP A 234 11.23 -3.38 2.92
N ASP A 235 11.01 -3.00 4.20
CA ASP A 235 10.36 -3.87 5.17
C ASP A 235 8.91 -4.17 4.74
N VAL A 236 8.21 -3.16 4.25
CA VAL A 236 6.85 -3.32 3.71
C VAL A 236 6.87 -4.11 2.40
N ALA A 237 7.83 -3.83 1.51
CA ALA A 237 7.98 -4.54 0.24
C ALA A 237 8.27 -6.03 0.42
N ASN A 238 9.10 -6.41 1.41
CA ASN A 238 9.40 -7.81 1.72
C ASN A 238 8.16 -8.55 2.27
N ALA A 239 7.37 -7.88 3.12
CA ALA A 239 6.08 -8.43 3.58
C ALA A 239 5.09 -8.61 2.42
N ALA A 240 5.02 -7.62 1.52
CA ALA A 240 4.19 -7.70 0.32
C ALA A 240 4.66 -8.84 -0.61
N LEU A 241 5.95 -9.03 -0.79
CA LEU A 241 6.51 -10.13 -1.56
C LEU A 241 6.10 -11.50 -1.00
N PHE A 242 6.17 -11.69 0.31
CA PHE A 242 5.69 -12.92 0.95
C PHE A 242 4.21 -13.17 0.61
N LEU A 243 3.35 -12.16 0.79
CA LEU A 243 1.92 -12.29 0.52
C LEU A 243 1.60 -12.45 -0.97
N ALA A 244 2.41 -11.91 -1.87
CA ALA A 244 2.27 -12.07 -3.32
C ALA A 244 2.68 -13.46 -3.81
N SER A 245 3.62 -14.12 -3.13
CA SER A 245 4.21 -15.39 -3.54
C SER A 245 3.37 -16.61 -3.14
N ASP A 246 3.75 -17.77 -3.67
CA ASP A 246 3.11 -19.05 -3.35
C ASP A 246 3.51 -19.58 -1.96
N GLU A 247 4.50 -18.97 -1.31
CA GLU A 247 4.85 -19.26 0.08
C GLU A 247 3.69 -18.96 1.04
N SER A 248 2.84 -18.00 0.68
CA SER A 248 1.65 -17.63 1.45
C SER A 248 0.33 -18.25 0.91
N LYS A 249 0.41 -19.36 0.16
CA LYS A 249 -0.77 -19.99 -0.49
C LYS A 249 -1.91 -20.38 0.46
N TYR A 250 -1.62 -20.54 1.75
CA TYR A 250 -2.60 -20.88 2.79
C TYR A 250 -2.88 -19.70 3.75
N VAL A 251 -2.53 -18.46 3.33
CA VAL A 251 -2.68 -17.25 4.12
C VAL A 251 -3.68 -16.31 3.44
N THR A 252 -4.85 -16.12 4.05
CA THR A 252 -5.87 -15.17 3.59
C THR A 252 -6.64 -14.59 4.77
N GLY A 253 -7.08 -13.34 4.68
CA GLY A 253 -7.84 -12.64 5.71
C GLY A 253 -7.02 -12.13 6.89
N ILE A 254 -5.69 -12.17 6.83
CA ILE A 254 -4.83 -11.71 7.92
C ILE A 254 -4.52 -10.21 7.85
N GLU A 255 -4.13 -9.68 8.98
CA GLU A 255 -3.49 -8.37 9.16
C GLU A 255 -2.03 -8.61 9.56
N LEU A 256 -1.12 -8.49 8.60
CA LEU A 256 0.31 -8.67 8.83
C LEU A 256 0.91 -7.35 9.34
N ILE A 257 1.22 -7.31 10.64
CA ILE A 257 1.81 -6.13 11.28
C ILE A 257 3.32 -6.11 10.98
N VAL A 258 3.81 -4.95 10.53
CA VAL A 258 5.23 -4.67 10.22
C VAL A 258 5.60 -3.36 10.90
N ASP A 259 5.98 -3.41 12.19
CA ASP A 259 6.02 -2.21 13.03
C ASP A 259 7.17 -2.15 14.06
N GLY A 260 8.11 -3.10 14.03
CA GLY A 260 9.22 -3.16 14.99
C GLY A 260 8.78 -3.38 16.45
N GLY A 261 7.55 -3.93 16.64
CA GLY A 261 6.99 -4.26 17.95
C GLY A 261 6.19 -3.15 18.62
N ILE A 262 5.93 -2.03 17.93
CA ILE A 262 5.27 -0.86 18.53
C ILE A 262 3.83 -1.16 18.98
N THR A 263 3.10 -2.02 18.28
CA THR A 263 1.73 -2.42 18.70
C THR A 263 1.71 -3.41 19.84
N SER A 264 2.79 -4.11 20.07
CA SER A 264 2.94 -5.09 21.16
C SER A 264 3.49 -4.47 22.46
N LYS A 265 3.93 -3.21 22.42
CA LYS A 265 4.46 -2.50 23.58
C LYS A 265 3.31 -2.13 24.52
N SER A 266 3.40 -2.59 25.79
CA SER A 266 2.50 -2.18 26.87
C SER A 266 3.10 -0.98 27.61
N GLY A 267 2.30 0.06 27.82
CA GLY A 267 2.70 1.28 28.53
C GLY A 267 3.35 2.34 27.64
N ALA A 268 3.46 3.55 28.18
CA ALA A 268 4.13 4.69 27.54
C ALA A 268 5.64 4.54 27.61
#